data_b29b141a54055839c9c453bbe3b2b51b
#
_entry.id   b29b141a54055839c9c453bbe3b2b51b
#
_cell.length_a   1.000
_cell.length_b   1.000
_cell.length_c   1.000
_cell.angle_alpha   90.00
_cell.angle_beta   90.00
_cell.angle_gamma   90.00
#
_symmetry.space_group_name_H-M   'P 1'
#
loop_
_entity.id
_entity.type
_entity.pdbx_description
1 polymer ?
#
loop_
_entity_poly.entity_id
_entity_poly.type
_entity_poly.pdbx_seq_one_letter_code
_entity_poly.pdbx_strand_id
1 'polypeptide(L)' 'MFKDRENKRFIKIFKEGSLTESIQILLDTETGVNYIHLNAGYGISLTPLLDSDGKVVVSSEREIQNYIDRN' A
#
# COMPACT_ATOMS: atom_id res chain seq x y z
N MET A 1 2.09 23.16 -4.66
CA MET A 1 1.92 22.76 -4.34
C MET A 1 1.61 22.19 -3.72
N PHE A 2 1.62 22.11 -3.36
CA PHE A 2 1.27 21.55 -2.89
C PHE A 2 1.17 20.92 -1.71
N LYS A 3 0.59 20.77 -0.89
CA LYS A 3 0.23 20.10 0.16
C LYS A 3 0.05 18.77 -0.15
N ASP A 4 0.90 18.24 -0.86
CA ASP A 4 0.79 16.94 -1.36
C ASP A 4 0.81 15.91 -0.31
N ARG A 5 1.52 16.09 0.81
CA ARG A 5 1.58 15.10 1.82
C ARG A 5 0.28 14.83 2.45
N GLU A 6 -0.51 15.85 2.63
CA GLU A 6 -1.78 15.70 3.28
C GLU A 6 -2.78 15.05 2.41
N ASN A 7 -2.54 15.06 1.09
CA ASN A 7 -3.50 14.55 0.14
C ASN A 7 -2.97 13.40 -0.67
N LYS A 8 -2.02 12.68 -0.15
CA LYS A 8 -1.50 11.54 -0.86
C LYS A 8 -2.58 10.53 -1.10
N ARG A 9 -2.65 10.06 -2.32
CA ARG A 9 -3.59 9.00 -2.63
C ARG A 9 -3.07 7.66 -2.18
N PHE A 10 -1.77 7.39 -2.38
CA PHE A 10 -1.20 6.10 -2.03
C PHE A 10 -0.30 6.26 -0.82
N ILE A 11 -0.54 5.45 0.21
CA ILE A 11 0.30 5.48 1.39
C ILE A 11 0.83 4.08 1.67
N LYS A 12 2.04 4.04 2.19
CA LYS A 12 2.68 2.79 2.52
C LYS A 12 2.23 2.38 3.91
N ILE A 13 1.58 1.24 4.02
CA ILE A 13 1.06 0.79 5.31
C ILE A 13 1.81 -0.41 5.87
N PHE A 14 2.73 -0.99 5.11
CA PHE A 14 3.51 -2.12 5.57
C PHE A 14 4.79 -2.18 4.76
N LYS A 15 5.88 -2.57 5.43
CA LYS A 15 7.14 -2.73 4.75
C LYS A 15 7.93 -3.83 5.43
N GLU A 16 8.53 -4.68 4.63
CA GLU A 16 9.35 -5.76 5.13
C GLU A 16 10.44 -6.02 4.09
N GLY A 17 11.63 -6.37 4.53
CA GLY A 17 12.66 -6.64 3.54
C GLY A 17 14.02 -6.84 4.13
N SER A 18 14.96 -7.06 3.23
CA SER A 18 16.36 -7.26 3.56
C SER A 18 17.17 -6.27 2.72
N LEU A 19 18.49 -6.51 2.66
CA LEU A 19 19.35 -5.65 1.86
C LEU A 19 19.08 -5.77 0.37
N THR A 20 18.58 -6.92 -0.06
CA THR A 20 18.43 -7.17 -1.49
C THR A 20 16.98 -7.18 -1.96
N GLU A 21 16.03 -7.22 -1.03
CA GLU A 21 14.62 -7.31 -1.40
C GLU A 21 13.79 -6.47 -0.46
N SER A 22 12.70 -5.95 -0.96
CA SER A 22 11.74 -5.27 -0.11
C SER A 22 10.33 -5.55 -0.60
N ILE A 23 9.41 -5.68 0.36
CA ILE A 23 8.00 -5.87 0.10
C ILE A 23 7.27 -4.76 0.82
N GLN A 24 6.37 -4.10 0.12
CA GLN A 24 5.59 -3.02 0.69
C GLN A 24 4.14 -3.22 0.34
N ILE A 25 3.26 -2.78 1.22
CA ILE A 25 1.84 -2.74 0.91
C ILE A 25 1.44 -1.29 0.83
N LEU A 26 0.82 -0.94 -0.29
CA LEU A 26 0.37 0.41 -0.56
C LEU A 26 -1.15 0.44 -0.49
N LEU A 27 -1.68 1.44 0.14
CA LEU A 27 -3.12 1.63 0.25
C LEU A 27 -3.53 2.78 -0.66
N ASP A 28 -4.49 2.50 -1.54
CA ASP A 28 -5.11 3.53 -2.35
C ASP A 28 -6.21 4.14 -1.51
N THR A 29 -6.01 5.36 -1.04
CA THR A 29 -6.96 5.98 -0.13
C THR A 29 -8.27 6.35 -0.81
N GLU A 30 -8.31 6.36 -2.14
CA GLU A 30 -9.54 6.69 -2.85
C GLU A 30 -10.44 5.49 -3.03
N THR A 31 -9.86 4.31 -3.21
CA THR A 31 -10.65 3.11 -3.46
C THR A 31 -10.60 2.11 -2.31
N GLY A 32 -9.59 2.23 -1.45
CA GLY A 32 -9.40 1.26 -0.40
C GLY A 32 -8.62 0.03 -0.85
N VAL A 33 -8.31 -0.07 -2.13
CA VAL A 33 -7.62 -1.25 -2.64
C VAL A 33 -6.19 -1.25 -2.13
N ASN A 34 -5.74 -2.42 -1.67
CA ASN A 34 -4.37 -2.62 -1.22
C ASN A 34 -3.57 -3.26 -2.35
N TYR A 35 -2.33 -2.82 -2.50
CA TYR A 35 -1.43 -3.36 -3.52
C TYR A 35 -0.16 -3.85 -2.84
N ILE A 36 0.43 -4.91 -3.40
CA ILE A 36 1.72 -5.38 -2.92
C ILE A 36 2.77 -5.02 -3.95
N HIS A 37 3.85 -4.41 -3.46
CA HIS A 37 4.96 -3.95 -4.29
C HIS A 37 6.20 -4.71 -3.88
N LEU A 38 6.80 -5.43 -4.82
CA LEU A 38 8.00 -6.21 -4.57
C LEU A 38 9.14 -5.63 -5.37
N ASN A 39 10.24 -5.35 -4.70
CA ASN A 39 11.46 -4.90 -5.34
C ASN A 39 12.56 -5.88 -4.97
N ALA A 40 13.04 -6.63 -5.96
CA ALA A 40 14.03 -7.66 -5.73
C ALA A 40 15.41 -7.30 -6.28
N GLY A 41 15.62 -6.03 -6.60
CA GLY A 41 16.92 -5.59 -7.08
C GLY A 41 17.09 -5.70 -8.57
N TYR A 42 16.62 -6.79 -9.14
CA TYR A 42 16.68 -6.96 -10.58
C TYR A 42 15.31 -6.87 -11.23
N GLY A 43 14.32 -6.60 -10.45
CA GLY A 43 12.96 -6.46 -10.97
C GLY A 43 12.02 -5.91 -9.95
N ILE A 44 10.97 -5.29 -10.43
CA ILE A 44 9.94 -4.68 -9.60
C ILE A 44 8.60 -5.18 -10.08
N SER A 45 7.72 -5.54 -9.17
CA SER A 45 6.36 -5.89 -9.56
C SER A 45 5.37 -5.24 -8.60
N LEU A 46 4.17 -5.01 -9.11
CA LEU A 46 3.10 -4.39 -8.36
C LEU A 46 1.81 -5.08 -8.75
N THR A 47 1.10 -5.64 -7.78
CA THR A 47 -0.17 -6.30 -8.04
C THR A 47 -1.12 -6.01 -6.89
N PRO A 48 -2.42 -6.21 -7.10
CA PRO A 48 -3.35 -6.12 -5.98
C PRO A 48 -3.03 -7.19 -4.95
N LEU A 49 -3.21 -6.85 -3.68
CA LEU A 49 -3.02 -7.80 -2.59
C LEU A 49 -4.28 -8.63 -2.45
N LEU A 50 -4.12 -9.94 -2.40
CA LEU A 50 -5.26 -10.84 -2.31
C LEU A 50 -5.40 -11.42 -0.91
N ASP A 51 -6.64 -11.67 -0.52
CA ASP A 51 -6.89 -12.33 0.77
C ASP A 51 -6.85 -13.85 0.57
N SER A 52 -7.20 -14.58 1.63
CA SER A 52 -7.12 -16.04 1.58
C SER A 52 -8.12 -16.65 0.62
N ASP A 53 -9.14 -15.91 0.21
CA ASP A 53 -10.12 -16.38 -0.74
C ASP A 53 -9.80 -15.95 -2.17
N GLY A 54 -8.65 -15.31 -2.35
CA GLY A 54 -8.25 -14.86 -3.68
C GLY A 54 -8.91 -13.57 -4.10
N LYS A 55 -9.50 -12.86 -3.16
CA LYS A 55 -10.15 -11.59 -3.48
C LYS A 55 -9.25 -10.43 -3.09
N VAL A 56 -9.40 -9.32 -3.80
CA VAL A 56 -8.61 -8.15 -3.55
C VAL A 56 -8.92 -7.60 -2.15
N VAL A 57 -7.87 -7.30 -1.39
CA VAL A 57 -8.03 -6.72 -0.07
C VAL A 57 -8.43 -5.25 -0.21
N VAL A 58 -9.57 -4.89 0.39
CA VAL A 58 -10.09 -3.53 0.32
C VAL A 58 -10.30 -3.03 1.74
N SER A 59 -9.65 -1.93 2.07
CA SER A 59 -9.77 -1.34 3.40
C SER A 59 -11.06 -0.54 3.49
N SER A 60 -11.70 -0.57 4.67
CA SER A 60 -12.90 0.20 4.90
C SER A 60 -12.53 1.68 5.05
N GLU A 61 -13.54 2.56 4.97
CA GLU A 61 -13.29 3.98 5.13
C GLU A 61 -12.68 4.28 6.49
N ARG A 62 -13.09 3.57 7.52
CA ARG A 62 -12.54 3.77 8.84
C ARG A 62 -11.05 3.39 8.87
N GLU A 63 -10.70 2.28 8.24
CA GLU A 63 -9.31 1.85 8.20
C GLU A 63 -8.48 2.84 7.41
N ILE A 64 -9.01 3.33 6.31
CA ILE A 64 -8.31 4.31 5.50
C ILE A 64 -8.03 5.55 6.35
N GLN A 65 -9.03 6.03 7.06
CA GLN A 65 -8.86 7.23 7.87
C GLN A 65 -7.82 7.00 8.96
N ASN A 66 -7.81 5.82 9.57
CA ASN A 66 -6.83 5.51 10.59
C ASN A 66 -5.42 5.55 10.05
N TYR A 67 -5.21 5.05 8.83
CA TYR A 67 -3.89 5.08 8.23
C TYR A 67 -3.49 6.51 7.85
N ILE A 68 -4.44 7.29 7.35
CA ILE A 68 -4.16 8.68 7.02
C ILE A 68 -3.74 9.43 8.28
N ASP A 69 -4.43 9.21 9.37
CA ASP A 69 -4.14 9.91 10.62
C ASP A 69 -2.78 9.55 11.18
N ARG A 70 -2.27 8.36 10.87
CA ARG A 70 -0.98 7.94 11.35
C ARG A 70 0.16 8.45 10.49
N ASN A 71 -0.13 8.83 9.29
CA ASN A 71 0.85 9.37 8.38
C ASN A 71 0.81 10.89 8.41
#